data_6e5726c49301fc70a8d93221d71a0a08
#
_entry.id   6e5726c49301fc70a8d93221d71a0a08
#
_cell.length_a   1.000
_cell.length_b   1.000
_cell.length_c   1.000
_cell.angle_alpha   90.00
_cell.angle_beta   90.00
_cell.angle_gamma   90.00
#
_symmetry.space_group_name_H-M   'P 1'
#
loop_
_entity.id
_entity.type
_entity.pdbx_description
1 polymer ?
#
loop_
_entity_poly.entity_id
_entity_poly.type
_entity_poly.pdbx_seq_one_letter_code
_entity_poly.pdbx_strand_id
1 'polypeptide(L)'
;MSNAKRDVRHIRDDHRESQYGSVFGVSGPVVIAENMIGSSMYELVRVGHDELVGEIIRIENDKATIQVYEETSGVCVGDPVLRSGKPLSVELGPGLMENIYDGIQRPLQGIQQKSQSIYIPRGIDAPALDREKLWEFTPGKLAVGDHISGGDIYGSVHENALVTEHRLMFPPRARGTITYIAEKGTYTVDDVVLETEFQGEKQEHKMMHSWPVRAPRPVAEKLVADTPLLTGQRILDSLFPCIQGGTTAIPGAFGCGKTVISQALSKYSNSDIIMYVGCGERGNEMAEVLEEFPELTLVRDGKEQPIMRRTTLVANTSNMPVAAREASIYTGITPVSYTHL
;
A
#
# COMPACT_ATOMS: atom_id res chain seq x y z
N MET A 1 -14.32 -37.95 -14.93
CA MET A 1 -15.11 -36.72 -14.74
C MET A 1 -15.51 -36.66 -13.28
N SER A 2 -14.70 -36.01 -12.46
CA SER A 2 -14.94 -35.92 -11.01
C SER A 2 -15.72 -34.62 -10.76
N ASN A 3 -16.98 -34.78 -10.32
CA ASN A 3 -17.78 -33.67 -9.79
C ASN A 3 -17.15 -33.19 -8.49
N ALA A 4 -16.29 -32.17 -8.56
CA ALA A 4 -15.92 -31.40 -7.38
C ALA A 4 -17.19 -30.66 -6.92
N LYS A 5 -17.81 -31.16 -5.84
CA LYS A 5 -18.84 -30.42 -5.12
C LYS A 5 -18.22 -29.11 -4.67
N ARG A 6 -18.68 -28.00 -5.23
CA ARG A 6 -18.37 -26.65 -4.68
C ARG A 6 -18.88 -26.63 -3.25
N ASP A 7 -17.96 -26.46 -2.33
CA ASP A 7 -18.26 -26.31 -0.91
C ASP A 7 -18.95 -24.95 -0.74
N VAL A 8 -20.27 -24.95 -0.69
CA VAL A 8 -21.05 -23.73 -0.43
C VAL A 8 -20.82 -23.40 1.03
N ARG A 9 -19.98 -22.42 1.31
CA ARG A 9 -19.83 -21.88 2.66
C ARG A 9 -21.19 -21.29 3.07
N HIS A 10 -21.88 -21.97 3.98
CA HIS A 10 -23.08 -21.45 4.59
C HIS A 10 -22.73 -20.22 5.43
N ILE A 11 -23.24 -19.06 5.02
CA ILE A 11 -23.24 -17.83 5.85
C ILE A 11 -24.14 -18.12 7.06
N ARG A 12 -23.53 -18.26 8.24
CA ARG A 12 -24.26 -18.62 9.49
C ARG A 12 -24.48 -17.41 10.40
N ASP A 13 -24.35 -16.18 9.91
CA ASP A 13 -24.35 -15.01 10.77
C ASP A 13 -25.44 -14.01 10.32
N ASP A 14 -26.63 -14.13 10.92
CA ASP A 14 -27.80 -13.28 10.64
C ASP A 14 -27.52 -11.78 10.82
N HIS A 15 -26.50 -11.44 11.64
CA HIS A 15 -26.05 -10.05 11.85
C HIS A 15 -25.24 -9.50 10.66
N ARG A 16 -24.76 -10.33 9.75
CA ARG A 16 -24.01 -9.92 8.57
C ARG A 16 -24.85 -9.84 7.30
N GLU A 17 -26.07 -10.37 7.29
CA GLU A 17 -26.93 -10.33 6.09
C GLU A 17 -27.15 -8.92 5.55
N SER A 18 -27.23 -7.90 6.43
CA SER A 18 -27.33 -6.49 6.03
C SER A 18 -26.09 -5.92 5.34
N GLN A 19 -24.96 -6.66 5.38
CA GLN A 19 -23.70 -6.28 4.74
C GLN A 19 -23.52 -6.92 3.38
N TYR A 20 -24.40 -7.83 2.97
CA TYR A 20 -24.35 -8.52 1.69
C TYR A 20 -25.32 -7.89 0.70
N GLY A 21 -24.79 -7.56 -0.47
CA GLY A 21 -25.56 -7.37 -1.69
C GLY A 21 -25.49 -8.60 -2.56
N SER A 22 -26.12 -8.56 -3.72
CA SER A 22 -26.06 -9.59 -4.74
C SER A 22 -25.69 -9.00 -6.10
N VAL A 23 -24.96 -9.77 -6.90
CA VAL A 23 -24.60 -9.37 -8.26
C VAL A 23 -25.85 -9.30 -9.13
N PHE A 24 -26.19 -8.14 -9.65
CA PHE A 24 -27.26 -7.90 -10.59
C PHE A 24 -26.83 -8.12 -12.05
N GLY A 25 -25.59 -7.74 -12.38
CA GLY A 25 -25.05 -7.90 -13.72
C GLY A 25 -23.55 -7.71 -13.78
N VAL A 26 -22.91 -8.31 -14.78
CA VAL A 26 -21.47 -8.27 -15.01
C VAL A 26 -21.19 -7.78 -16.42
N SER A 27 -20.33 -6.79 -16.57
CA SER A 27 -19.90 -6.24 -17.86
C SER A 27 -18.38 -6.01 -17.85
N GLY A 28 -17.61 -7.01 -18.27
CA GLY A 28 -16.15 -6.97 -18.18
C GLY A 28 -15.69 -6.75 -16.71
N PRO A 29 -14.82 -5.79 -16.44
CA PRO A 29 -14.33 -5.52 -15.08
C PRO A 29 -15.34 -4.78 -14.19
N VAL A 30 -16.53 -4.45 -14.72
CA VAL A 30 -17.57 -3.72 -13.99
C VAL A 30 -18.68 -4.68 -13.58
N VAL A 31 -19.02 -4.67 -12.30
CA VAL A 31 -20.10 -5.45 -11.69
C VAL A 31 -21.14 -4.47 -11.13
N ILE A 32 -22.41 -4.72 -11.42
CA ILE A 32 -23.52 -4.01 -10.80
C ILE A 32 -24.08 -4.93 -9.71
N ALA A 33 -24.12 -4.44 -8.48
CA ALA A 33 -24.71 -5.12 -7.34
C ALA A 33 -26.00 -4.42 -6.89
N GLU A 34 -26.95 -5.21 -6.42
CA GLU A 34 -28.21 -4.73 -5.80
C GLU A 34 -28.21 -5.02 -4.31
N ASN A 35 -29.18 -4.45 -3.59
CA ASN A 35 -29.26 -4.50 -2.12
C ASN A 35 -28.06 -3.83 -1.43
N MET A 36 -27.52 -2.78 -2.04
CA MET A 36 -26.35 -2.07 -1.57
C MET A 36 -26.68 -0.81 -0.74
N ILE A 37 -27.86 -0.78 -0.10
CA ILE A 37 -28.29 0.36 0.72
C ILE A 37 -27.30 0.58 1.86
N GLY A 38 -26.89 1.84 2.05
CA GLY A 38 -25.93 2.25 3.08
C GLY A 38 -24.46 2.07 2.69
N SER A 39 -24.17 1.66 1.44
CA SER A 39 -22.81 1.67 0.91
C SER A 39 -22.31 3.10 0.67
N SER A 40 -21.01 3.27 0.69
CA SER A 40 -20.35 4.56 0.46
C SER A 40 -19.57 4.56 -0.85
N MET A 41 -19.39 5.77 -1.43
CA MET A 41 -18.51 5.93 -2.60
C MET A 41 -17.10 5.55 -2.24
N TYR A 42 -16.42 4.82 -3.13
CA TYR A 42 -15.07 4.30 -2.96
C TYR A 42 -14.92 3.25 -1.85
N GLU A 43 -16.03 2.70 -1.38
CA GLU A 43 -16.00 1.58 -0.45
C GLU A 43 -15.43 0.33 -1.13
N LEU A 44 -14.50 -0.33 -0.44
CA LEU A 44 -13.96 -1.62 -0.86
C LEU A 44 -15.02 -2.70 -0.66
N VAL A 45 -15.21 -3.54 -1.65
CA VAL A 45 -16.15 -4.67 -1.61
C VAL A 45 -15.46 -5.94 -2.10
N ARG A 46 -16.01 -7.07 -1.69
CA ARG A 46 -15.58 -8.39 -2.17
C ARG A 46 -16.72 -9.02 -2.96
N VAL A 47 -16.44 -9.36 -4.21
CA VAL A 47 -17.43 -9.78 -5.19
C VAL A 47 -17.31 -11.27 -5.47
N GLY A 48 -18.45 -11.96 -5.40
CA GLY A 48 -18.56 -13.37 -5.74
C GLY A 48 -17.98 -14.31 -4.67
N HIS A 49 -18.06 -15.61 -4.98
CA HIS A 49 -17.54 -16.65 -4.09
C HIS A 49 -16.01 -16.68 -4.01
N ASP A 50 -15.33 -16.14 -5.02
CA ASP A 50 -13.88 -16.00 -5.05
C ASP A 50 -13.40 -14.76 -4.25
N GLU A 51 -14.33 -13.94 -3.71
CA GLU A 51 -14.05 -12.74 -2.92
C GLU A 51 -13.18 -11.73 -3.67
N LEU A 52 -13.47 -11.50 -4.96
CA LEU A 52 -12.70 -10.58 -5.80
C LEU A 52 -12.76 -9.14 -5.25
N VAL A 53 -11.63 -8.52 -5.12
CA VAL A 53 -11.54 -7.16 -4.58
C VAL A 53 -12.02 -6.14 -5.62
N GLY A 54 -12.93 -5.25 -5.21
CA GLY A 54 -13.46 -4.17 -6.04
C GLY A 54 -13.77 -2.91 -5.24
N GLU A 55 -14.03 -1.82 -5.94
CA GLU A 55 -14.35 -0.52 -5.38
C GLU A 55 -15.66 0.01 -5.97
N ILE A 56 -16.51 0.60 -5.14
CA ILE A 56 -17.76 1.24 -5.58
C ILE A 56 -17.43 2.56 -6.27
N ILE A 57 -17.79 2.66 -7.55
CA ILE A 57 -17.56 3.87 -8.37
C ILE A 57 -18.82 4.67 -8.65
N ARG A 58 -19.99 4.11 -8.40
CA ARG A 58 -21.29 4.78 -8.59
C ARG A 58 -22.36 4.12 -7.73
N ILE A 59 -23.26 4.90 -7.19
CA ILE A 59 -24.39 4.43 -6.40
C ILE A 59 -25.66 5.02 -7.00
N GLU A 60 -26.64 4.17 -7.27
CA GLU A 60 -27.96 4.55 -7.79
C GLU A 60 -29.05 3.78 -7.04
N ASN A 61 -29.79 4.46 -6.20
CA ASN A 61 -30.84 3.88 -5.35
C ASN A 61 -30.26 2.75 -4.45
N ASP A 62 -30.67 1.52 -4.66
CA ASP A 62 -30.22 0.30 -3.98
C ASP A 62 -29.08 -0.41 -4.72
N LYS A 63 -28.68 0.11 -5.89
CA LYS A 63 -27.64 -0.50 -6.74
C LYS A 63 -26.33 0.26 -6.64
N ALA A 64 -25.24 -0.51 -6.63
CA ALA A 64 -23.89 0.00 -6.72
C ALA A 64 -23.19 -0.55 -7.95
N THR A 65 -22.49 0.33 -8.67
CA THR A 65 -21.57 -0.06 -9.74
C THR A 65 -20.19 -0.22 -9.13
N ILE A 66 -19.62 -1.40 -9.29
CA ILE A 66 -18.35 -1.82 -8.70
C ILE A 66 -17.34 -2.01 -9.82
N GLN A 67 -16.18 -1.43 -9.67
CA GLN A 67 -15.03 -1.69 -10.53
C GLN A 67 -14.14 -2.70 -9.83
N VAL A 68 -13.99 -3.89 -10.42
CA VAL A 68 -13.23 -4.98 -9.84
C VAL A 68 -11.76 -4.86 -10.26
N TYR A 69 -10.86 -5.08 -9.32
CA TYR A 69 -9.40 -5.01 -9.53
C TYR A 69 -8.81 -6.29 -10.11
N GLU A 70 -9.60 -7.36 -10.12
CA GLU A 70 -9.22 -8.67 -10.61
C GLU A 70 -10.09 -9.09 -11.80
N GLU A 71 -9.76 -10.21 -12.44
CA GLU A 71 -10.54 -10.74 -13.54
C GLU A 71 -11.87 -11.31 -13.06
N THR A 72 -12.96 -10.84 -13.66
CA THR A 72 -14.34 -11.18 -13.29
C THR A 72 -14.88 -12.45 -13.95
N SER A 73 -14.06 -13.17 -14.73
CA SER A 73 -14.51 -14.42 -15.37
C SER A 73 -14.95 -15.43 -14.30
N GLY A 74 -16.19 -15.92 -14.42
CA GLY A 74 -16.79 -16.84 -13.45
C GLY A 74 -17.70 -16.21 -12.40
N VAL A 75 -17.78 -14.88 -12.32
CA VAL A 75 -18.77 -14.18 -11.50
C VAL A 75 -20.15 -14.30 -12.17
N CYS A 76 -21.15 -14.74 -11.41
CA CYS A 76 -22.50 -14.95 -11.88
C CYS A 76 -23.48 -13.96 -11.26
N VAL A 77 -24.59 -13.74 -11.94
CA VAL A 77 -25.73 -13.00 -11.37
C VAL A 77 -26.28 -13.77 -10.16
N GLY A 78 -26.51 -13.07 -9.06
CA GLY A 78 -26.92 -13.65 -7.79
C GLY A 78 -25.76 -14.01 -6.85
N ASP A 79 -24.50 -13.92 -7.29
CA ASP A 79 -23.35 -14.11 -6.40
C ASP A 79 -23.33 -13.05 -5.29
N PRO A 80 -22.83 -13.39 -4.09
CA PRO A 80 -22.79 -12.46 -2.97
C PRO A 80 -21.78 -11.33 -3.20
N VAL A 81 -22.11 -10.13 -2.69
CA VAL A 81 -21.19 -9.01 -2.63
C VAL A 81 -21.08 -8.54 -1.17
N LEU A 82 -19.90 -8.72 -0.58
CA LEU A 82 -19.64 -8.32 0.81
C LEU A 82 -19.10 -6.89 0.85
N ARG A 83 -19.71 -6.05 1.69
CA ARG A 83 -19.30 -4.69 1.97
C ARG A 83 -18.25 -4.67 3.09
N SER A 84 -17.19 -3.91 2.92
CA SER A 84 -16.15 -3.78 3.95
C SER A 84 -16.37 -2.61 4.91
N GLY A 85 -17.22 -1.64 4.53
CA GLY A 85 -17.42 -0.40 5.29
C GLY A 85 -16.21 0.55 5.27
N LYS A 86 -15.17 0.25 4.48
CA LYS A 86 -13.92 1.02 4.42
C LYS A 86 -13.50 1.22 2.97
N PRO A 87 -12.88 2.37 2.62
CA PRO A 87 -12.28 2.56 1.31
C PRO A 87 -11.01 1.71 1.15
N LEU A 88 -10.52 1.57 -0.09
CA LEU A 88 -9.23 0.98 -0.35
C LEU A 88 -8.17 1.71 0.47
N SER A 89 -7.48 0.97 1.32
CA SER A 89 -6.49 1.48 2.27
C SER A 89 -5.22 0.66 2.20
N VAL A 90 -4.10 1.29 2.46
CA VAL A 90 -2.79 0.65 2.53
C VAL A 90 -2.32 0.57 3.97
N GLU A 91 -1.57 -0.46 4.28
CA GLU A 91 -0.90 -0.64 5.56
C GLU A 91 0.42 0.11 5.56
N LEU A 92 0.62 0.93 6.57
CA LEU A 92 1.80 1.78 6.74
C LEU A 92 2.48 1.40 8.06
N GLY A 93 3.76 1.03 7.99
CA GLY A 93 4.55 0.60 9.13
C GLY A 93 5.90 0.01 8.73
N PRO A 94 6.70 -0.48 9.68
CA PRO A 94 7.97 -1.13 9.41
C PRO A 94 7.80 -2.38 8.54
N GLY A 95 8.71 -2.58 7.58
CA GLY A 95 8.68 -3.72 6.67
C GLY A 95 8.09 -3.42 5.28
N LEU A 96 7.85 -2.16 4.96
CA LEU A 96 7.48 -1.76 3.60
C LEU A 96 8.65 -1.88 2.63
N MET A 97 9.86 -1.59 3.09
CA MET A 97 11.06 -1.66 2.27
C MET A 97 11.42 -3.11 1.91
N GLU A 98 12.17 -3.28 0.82
CA GLU A 98 12.62 -4.58 0.30
C GLU A 98 11.49 -5.45 -0.27
N ASN A 99 10.24 -4.96 -0.29
CA ASN A 99 9.09 -5.71 -0.74
C ASN A 99 8.63 -5.32 -2.15
N ILE A 100 7.97 -6.27 -2.80
CA ILE A 100 7.35 -6.11 -4.10
C ILE A 100 5.84 -6.34 -3.94
N TYR A 101 5.06 -5.33 -4.25
CA TYR A 101 3.61 -5.33 -4.12
C TYR A 101 2.92 -5.29 -5.48
N ASP A 102 1.67 -5.71 -5.51
CA ASP A 102 0.77 -5.44 -6.63
C ASP A 102 0.05 -4.08 -6.48
N GLY A 103 -0.86 -3.78 -7.43
CA GLY A 103 -1.58 -2.49 -7.46
C GLY A 103 -2.47 -2.19 -6.26
N ILE A 104 -2.79 -3.18 -5.42
CA ILE A 104 -3.60 -3.05 -4.20
C ILE A 104 -2.84 -3.44 -2.93
N GLN A 105 -1.52 -3.35 -2.98
CA GLN A 105 -0.59 -3.63 -1.86
C GLN A 105 -0.59 -5.09 -1.38
N ARG A 106 -0.83 -6.07 -2.23
CA ARG A 106 -0.61 -7.47 -1.86
C ARG A 106 0.87 -7.84 -2.10
N PRO A 107 1.57 -8.44 -1.13
CA PRO A 107 2.98 -8.80 -1.28
C PRO A 107 3.14 -10.00 -2.22
N LEU A 108 3.80 -9.82 -3.37
CA LEU A 108 3.92 -10.84 -4.41
C LEU A 108 4.70 -12.08 -3.93
N GLN A 109 5.75 -11.90 -3.16
CA GLN A 109 6.52 -13.01 -2.57
C GLN A 109 5.68 -13.80 -1.57
N GLY A 110 4.91 -13.14 -0.72
CA GLY A 110 3.99 -13.78 0.22
C GLY A 110 2.88 -14.58 -0.48
N ILE A 111 2.36 -14.04 -1.58
CA ILE A 111 1.37 -14.75 -2.41
C ILE A 111 1.99 -16.00 -3.03
N GLN A 112 3.19 -15.91 -3.60
CA GLN A 112 3.90 -17.05 -4.20
C GLN A 112 4.13 -18.16 -3.17
N GLN A 113 4.57 -17.82 -1.97
CA GLN A 113 4.79 -18.78 -0.88
C GLN A 113 3.49 -19.46 -0.44
N LYS A 114 2.39 -18.71 -0.35
CA LYS A 114 1.08 -19.26 0.05
C LYS A 114 0.44 -20.13 -1.04
N SER A 115 0.50 -19.68 -2.29
CA SER A 115 -0.16 -20.38 -3.42
C SER A 115 0.67 -21.50 -4.00
N GLN A 116 2.00 -21.48 -3.83
CA GLN A 116 2.96 -22.36 -4.51
C GLN A 116 2.75 -22.41 -6.03
N SER A 117 2.24 -21.33 -6.59
CA SER A 117 1.92 -21.16 -8.01
C SER A 117 2.73 -20.02 -8.60
N ILE A 118 3.05 -20.14 -9.90
CA ILE A 118 3.64 -19.05 -10.69
C ILE A 118 2.60 -17.98 -11.07
N TYR A 119 1.31 -18.29 -10.92
CA TYR A 119 0.21 -17.37 -11.18
C TYR A 119 -0.34 -16.82 -9.87
N ILE A 120 -0.76 -15.55 -9.88
CA ILE A 120 -1.47 -14.94 -8.76
C ILE A 120 -2.89 -15.47 -8.73
N PRO A 121 -3.29 -16.22 -7.68
CA PRO A 121 -4.66 -16.70 -7.55
C PRO A 121 -5.63 -15.53 -7.33
N ARG A 122 -6.87 -15.69 -7.78
CA ARG A 122 -7.93 -14.71 -7.55
C ARG A 122 -8.36 -14.72 -6.08
N GLY A 123 -8.77 -13.55 -5.59
CA GLY A 123 -9.35 -13.39 -4.26
C GLY A 123 -8.41 -13.72 -3.10
N ILE A 124 -7.11 -13.92 -3.38
CA ILE A 124 -6.14 -14.23 -2.33
C ILE A 124 -5.97 -13.01 -1.43
N ASP A 125 -6.12 -13.23 -0.13
CA ASP A 125 -5.87 -12.22 0.88
C ASP A 125 -4.50 -12.47 1.53
N ALA A 126 -3.66 -11.44 1.50
CA ALA A 126 -2.35 -11.47 2.13
C ALA A 126 -2.09 -10.11 2.77
N PRO A 127 -1.78 -10.06 4.08
CA PRO A 127 -1.42 -8.81 4.73
C PRO A 127 -0.18 -8.21 4.07
N ALA A 128 -0.18 -6.89 3.92
CA ALA A 128 0.92 -6.19 3.25
C ALA A 128 2.21 -6.24 4.05
N LEU A 129 2.11 -6.17 5.38
CA LEU A 129 3.23 -6.26 6.30
C LEU A 129 3.31 -7.66 6.91
N ASP A 130 4.53 -8.13 7.13
CA ASP A 130 4.78 -9.39 7.83
C ASP A 130 4.41 -9.25 9.32
N ARG A 131 3.44 -10.06 9.76
CA ARG A 131 2.92 -10.04 11.13
C ARG A 131 3.79 -10.79 12.14
N GLU A 132 4.66 -11.67 11.66
CA GLU A 132 5.51 -12.50 12.51
C GLU A 132 6.89 -11.89 12.74
N LYS A 133 7.29 -10.96 11.88
CA LYS A 133 8.59 -10.30 11.94
C LYS A 133 8.68 -9.43 13.20
N LEU A 134 9.77 -9.65 13.95
CA LEU A 134 10.07 -8.88 15.16
C LEU A 134 10.92 -7.66 14.82
N TRP A 135 10.57 -6.52 15.42
CA TRP A 135 11.22 -5.23 15.23
C TRP A 135 11.72 -4.69 16.56
N GLU A 136 12.93 -4.13 16.58
CA GLU A 136 13.48 -3.46 17.76
C GLU A 136 12.87 -2.06 17.90
N PHE A 137 11.89 -1.94 18.78
CA PHE A 137 11.24 -0.67 19.10
C PHE A 137 12.07 0.13 20.11
N THR A 138 12.24 1.41 19.85
CA THR A 138 12.85 2.37 20.78
C THR A 138 11.84 3.51 20.99
N PRO A 139 11.37 3.75 22.24
CA PRO A 139 10.44 4.83 22.53
C PRO A 139 11.12 6.19 22.27
N GLY A 140 10.31 7.18 21.87
CA GLY A 140 10.74 8.55 21.64
C GLY A 140 10.92 9.35 22.94
N LYS A 141 10.74 10.67 22.83
CA LYS A 141 10.88 11.58 23.97
C LYS A 141 9.62 11.73 24.79
N LEU A 142 8.49 11.25 24.28
CA LEU A 142 7.18 11.36 24.95
C LEU A 142 7.07 10.35 26.10
N ALA A 143 6.42 10.75 27.19
CA ALA A 143 6.22 9.96 28.38
C ALA A 143 4.72 9.79 28.70
N VAL A 144 4.41 8.87 29.61
CA VAL A 144 3.05 8.70 30.13
C VAL A 144 2.60 9.98 30.80
N GLY A 145 1.41 10.45 30.43
CA GLY A 145 0.83 11.73 30.87
C GLY A 145 0.99 12.86 29.88
N ASP A 146 1.88 12.72 28.86
CA ASP A 146 2.01 13.73 27.80
C ASP A 146 0.81 13.69 26.86
N HIS A 147 0.50 14.85 26.28
CA HIS A 147 -0.49 14.95 25.24
C HIS A 147 0.16 14.65 23.88
N ILE A 148 -0.49 13.81 23.08
CA ILE A 148 -0.04 13.43 21.73
C ILE A 148 -1.12 13.76 20.71
N SER A 149 -0.69 14.23 19.54
CA SER A 149 -1.54 14.60 18.41
C SER A 149 -1.02 14.01 17.11
N GLY A 150 -1.88 13.99 16.09
CA GLY A 150 -1.54 13.44 14.79
C GLY A 150 -0.26 14.06 14.21
N GLY A 151 0.69 13.22 13.83
CA GLY A 151 1.99 13.62 13.31
C GLY A 151 3.14 13.60 14.32
N ASP A 152 2.87 13.48 15.62
CA ASP A 152 3.91 13.36 16.63
C ASP A 152 4.62 12.01 16.52
N ILE A 153 5.94 12.01 16.74
CA ILE A 153 6.78 10.81 16.71
C ILE A 153 6.83 10.22 18.12
N TYR A 154 6.29 9.01 18.29
CA TYR A 154 6.28 8.34 19.58
C TYR A 154 7.37 7.29 19.76
N GLY A 155 8.03 6.89 18.67
CA GLY A 155 9.12 5.91 18.72
C GLY A 155 9.81 5.75 17.38
N SER A 156 10.78 4.88 17.35
CA SER A 156 11.50 4.50 16.14
C SER A 156 11.86 3.02 16.14
N VAL A 157 12.08 2.50 14.93
CA VAL A 157 12.47 1.12 14.67
C VAL A 157 13.69 1.11 13.77
N HIS A 158 14.66 0.21 14.05
CA HIS A 158 15.74 -0.05 13.12
C HIS A 158 15.25 -1.02 12.04
N GLU A 159 15.15 -0.57 10.80
CA GLU A 159 14.65 -1.40 9.70
C GLU A 159 15.78 -2.14 8.96
N ASN A 160 16.78 -1.40 8.51
CA ASN A 160 17.97 -1.98 7.87
C ASN A 160 19.16 -0.99 7.86
N ALA A 161 20.28 -1.36 7.22
CA ALA A 161 21.49 -0.56 7.19
C ALA A 161 21.36 0.79 6.47
N LEU A 162 20.36 0.97 5.59
CA LEU A 162 20.09 2.22 4.88
C LEU A 162 19.00 3.05 5.58
N VAL A 163 18.00 2.36 6.15
CA VAL A 163 16.92 2.95 6.95
C VAL A 163 17.18 2.59 8.41
N THR A 164 18.10 3.33 9.02
CA THR A 164 18.53 3.05 10.40
C THR A 164 17.53 3.51 11.45
N GLU A 165 16.72 4.51 11.13
CA GLU A 165 15.70 5.09 12.01
C GLU A 165 14.39 5.26 11.26
N HIS A 166 13.54 4.24 11.29
CA HIS A 166 12.17 4.33 10.82
C HIS A 166 11.34 4.94 11.94
N ARG A 167 10.91 6.19 11.78
CA ARG A 167 10.15 6.93 12.77
C ARG A 167 8.69 6.51 12.75
N LEU A 168 8.17 6.17 13.91
CA LEU A 168 6.77 5.80 14.10
C LEU A 168 5.97 7.05 14.46
N MET A 169 5.11 7.44 13.53
CA MET A 169 4.30 8.64 13.62
C MET A 169 2.89 8.30 14.09
N PHE A 170 2.38 9.09 15.02
CA PHE A 170 1.02 8.95 15.50
C PHE A 170 0.01 9.23 14.38
N PRO A 171 -1.06 8.43 14.23
CA PRO A 171 -1.99 8.56 13.12
C PRO A 171 -2.55 9.98 12.99
N PRO A 172 -2.63 10.57 11.78
CA PRO A 172 -2.91 11.99 11.59
C PRO A 172 -4.21 12.52 12.18
N ARG A 173 -5.20 11.65 12.42
CA ARG A 173 -6.51 12.03 12.98
C ARG A 173 -6.67 11.67 14.44
N ALA A 174 -5.68 10.99 15.02
CA ALA A 174 -5.71 10.59 16.41
C ALA A 174 -5.17 11.70 17.31
N ARG A 175 -5.65 11.73 18.55
CA ARG A 175 -5.19 12.64 19.62
C ARG A 175 -5.54 12.02 20.98
N GLY A 176 -4.79 12.36 22.00
CA GLY A 176 -5.09 11.90 23.34
C GLY A 176 -3.95 12.18 24.31
N THR A 177 -4.10 11.71 25.53
CA THR A 177 -3.06 11.70 26.56
C THR A 177 -2.51 10.28 26.64
N ILE A 178 -1.22 10.12 26.66
CA ILE A 178 -0.53 8.83 26.71
C ILE A 178 -0.80 8.19 28.06
N THR A 179 -1.39 7.00 28.07
CA THR A 179 -1.62 6.18 29.27
C THR A 179 -0.60 5.05 29.39
N TYR A 180 -0.08 4.58 28.27
CA TYR A 180 0.95 3.56 28.20
C TYR A 180 1.85 3.79 26.98
N ILE A 181 3.14 3.56 27.14
CA ILE A 181 4.12 3.48 26.07
C ILE A 181 5.04 2.30 26.34
N ALA A 182 5.27 1.46 25.34
CA ALA A 182 6.11 0.29 25.48
C ALA A 182 7.58 0.67 25.74
N GLU A 183 8.25 -0.10 26.59
CA GLU A 183 9.69 0.04 26.81
C GLU A 183 10.48 -0.41 25.56
N LYS A 184 11.77 -0.07 25.52
CA LYS A 184 12.66 -0.57 24.48
C LYS A 184 12.68 -2.09 24.47
N GLY A 185 12.29 -2.70 23.36
CA GLY A 185 12.15 -4.14 23.22
C GLY A 185 11.84 -4.58 21.80
N THR A 186 11.58 -5.86 21.64
CA THR A 186 11.25 -6.49 20.36
C THR A 186 9.75 -6.76 20.31
N TYR A 187 9.09 -6.23 19.27
CA TYR A 187 7.64 -6.31 19.08
C TYR A 187 7.32 -6.62 17.63
N THR A 188 6.16 -7.20 17.40
CA THR A 188 5.58 -7.34 16.06
C THR A 188 4.85 -6.05 15.66
N VAL A 189 4.49 -5.91 14.40
CA VAL A 189 3.72 -4.75 13.92
C VAL A 189 2.30 -4.71 14.51
N ASP A 190 1.79 -5.84 15.02
CA ASP A 190 0.46 -5.98 15.61
C ASP A 190 0.44 -5.79 17.12
N ASP A 191 1.59 -5.78 17.79
CA ASP A 191 1.67 -5.55 19.22
C ASP A 191 1.30 -4.09 19.55
N VAL A 192 0.61 -3.92 20.70
CA VAL A 192 0.26 -2.58 21.20
C VAL A 192 1.49 -1.96 21.84
N VAL A 193 1.98 -0.88 21.26
CA VAL A 193 3.17 -0.14 21.74
C VAL A 193 2.84 1.20 22.36
N LEU A 194 1.60 1.68 22.17
CA LEU A 194 1.14 2.95 22.72
C LEU A 194 -0.36 2.84 23.04
N GLU A 195 -0.78 3.34 24.19
CA GLU A 195 -2.19 3.57 24.51
C GLU A 195 -2.41 5.04 24.80
N THR A 196 -3.54 5.55 24.34
CA THR A 196 -3.96 6.93 24.58
C THR A 196 -5.37 6.98 25.09
N GLU A 197 -5.68 7.98 25.88
CA GLU A 197 -7.04 8.26 26.37
C GLU A 197 -7.49 9.65 25.87
N PHE A 198 -8.66 9.70 25.26
CA PHE A 198 -9.28 10.92 24.84
C PHE A 198 -10.79 10.89 25.16
N GLN A 199 -11.27 11.89 25.90
CA GLN A 199 -12.68 12.00 26.34
C GLN A 199 -13.21 10.76 27.09
N GLY A 200 -12.34 10.05 27.83
CA GLY A 200 -12.68 8.83 28.56
C GLY A 200 -12.66 7.56 27.71
N GLU A 201 -12.35 7.65 26.44
CA GLU A 201 -12.16 6.50 25.57
C GLU A 201 -10.67 6.18 25.43
N LYS A 202 -10.31 4.91 25.70
CA LYS A 202 -8.96 4.39 25.48
C LYS A 202 -8.82 3.86 24.07
N GLN A 203 -7.69 4.19 23.44
CA GLN A 203 -7.35 3.72 22.11
C GLN A 203 -5.96 3.08 22.14
N GLU A 204 -5.87 1.89 21.56
CA GLU A 204 -4.63 1.14 21.39
C GLU A 204 -4.00 1.48 20.04
N HIS A 205 -2.71 1.71 20.03
CA HIS A 205 -1.94 2.01 18.83
C HIS A 205 -0.80 1.01 18.68
N LYS A 206 -0.66 0.55 17.43
CA LYS A 206 0.34 -0.42 17.00
C LYS A 206 1.44 0.30 16.22
N MET A 207 2.53 -0.40 15.88
CA MET A 207 3.58 0.15 15.03
C MET A 207 3.11 0.37 13.58
N MET A 208 1.97 -0.17 13.20
CA MET A 208 1.35 0.04 11.90
C MET A 208 -0.03 0.70 12.02
N HIS A 209 -0.44 1.38 10.96
CA HIS A 209 -1.81 1.84 10.79
C HIS A 209 -2.23 1.77 9.32
N SER A 210 -3.54 1.71 9.07
CA SER A 210 -4.09 1.76 7.71
C SER A 210 -4.46 3.19 7.32
N TRP A 211 -4.21 3.54 6.06
CA TRP A 211 -4.58 4.84 5.52
C TRP A 211 -5.29 4.72 4.17
N PRO A 212 -6.43 5.42 3.95
CA PRO A 212 -7.14 5.40 2.68
C PRO A 212 -6.29 5.99 1.55
N VAL A 213 -6.14 5.26 0.46
CA VAL A 213 -5.24 5.67 -0.64
C VAL A 213 -5.67 6.95 -1.36
N ARG A 214 -6.97 7.26 -1.38
CA ARG A 214 -7.52 8.46 -2.02
C ARG A 214 -7.58 9.68 -1.08
N ALA A 215 -7.28 9.52 0.21
CA ALA A 215 -7.25 10.62 1.15
C ALA A 215 -5.82 11.17 1.29
N PRO A 216 -5.56 12.44 0.95
CA PRO A 216 -4.25 13.03 1.17
C PRO A 216 -3.94 13.04 2.67
N ARG A 217 -2.68 12.77 3.02
CA ARG A 217 -2.24 12.92 4.41
C ARG A 217 -2.14 14.41 4.74
N PRO A 218 -2.63 14.83 5.90
CA PRO A 218 -2.49 16.21 6.32
C PRO A 218 -1.02 16.55 6.55
N VAL A 219 -0.64 17.75 6.19
CA VAL A 219 0.69 18.32 6.42
C VAL A 219 0.54 19.57 7.29
N ALA A 220 1.52 19.81 8.16
CA ALA A 220 1.52 20.99 9.01
C ALA A 220 1.80 22.26 8.17
N GLU A 221 2.78 22.19 7.28
CA GLU A 221 3.20 23.29 6.43
C GLU A 221 3.76 22.77 5.10
N LYS A 222 3.53 23.52 4.03
CA LYS A 222 4.20 23.28 2.75
C LYS A 222 5.51 24.05 2.73
N LEU A 223 6.61 23.31 2.64
CA LEU A 223 7.94 23.92 2.55
C LEU A 223 8.17 24.53 1.17
N VAL A 224 9.04 25.53 1.11
CA VAL A 224 9.48 26.14 -0.16
C VAL A 224 10.40 25.16 -0.88
N ALA A 225 10.22 25.04 -2.19
CA ALA A 225 11.03 24.17 -3.03
C ALA A 225 12.37 24.86 -3.37
N ASP A 226 13.35 24.76 -2.49
CA ASP A 226 14.67 25.38 -2.59
C ASP A 226 15.83 24.38 -2.64
N THR A 227 15.53 23.11 -2.38
CA THR A 227 16.54 22.06 -2.30
C THR A 227 16.53 21.22 -3.60
N PRO A 228 17.71 21.08 -4.29
CA PRO A 228 17.76 20.30 -5.53
C PRO A 228 17.64 18.81 -5.27
N LEU A 229 16.87 18.13 -6.14
CA LEU A 229 16.92 16.69 -6.30
C LEU A 229 18.03 16.34 -7.28
N LEU A 230 19.09 15.74 -6.79
CA LEU A 230 20.20 15.29 -7.62
C LEU A 230 19.85 13.93 -8.23
N THR A 231 19.84 13.85 -9.57
CA THR A 231 19.55 12.62 -10.31
C THR A 231 20.77 11.72 -10.47
N GLY A 232 21.97 12.28 -10.25
CA GLY A 232 23.25 11.64 -10.51
C GLY A 232 23.66 11.69 -11.99
N GLN A 233 22.85 12.29 -12.86
CA GLN A 233 23.11 12.48 -14.27
C GLN A 233 23.45 13.95 -14.54
N ARG A 234 24.74 14.26 -14.76
CA ARG A 234 25.22 15.65 -14.91
C ARG A 234 24.43 16.48 -15.93
N ILE A 235 24.07 15.88 -17.06
CA ILE A 235 23.31 16.57 -18.11
C ILE A 235 21.92 16.94 -17.62
N LEU A 236 21.23 16.01 -16.95
CA LEU A 236 19.91 16.28 -16.38
C LEU A 236 19.98 17.32 -15.26
N ASP A 237 20.91 17.17 -14.33
CA ASP A 237 21.04 18.05 -13.17
C ASP A 237 21.42 19.49 -13.57
N SER A 238 22.20 19.67 -14.64
CA SER A 238 22.63 21.01 -15.07
C SER A 238 21.68 21.69 -16.05
N LEU A 239 21.00 20.94 -16.94
CA LEU A 239 20.12 21.52 -17.97
C LEU A 239 18.63 21.45 -17.60
N PHE A 240 18.24 20.47 -16.78
CA PHE A 240 16.85 20.22 -16.38
C PHE A 240 16.78 19.96 -14.86
N PRO A 241 17.19 20.92 -14.02
CA PRO A 241 17.28 20.72 -12.57
C PRO A 241 15.91 20.39 -11.99
N CYS A 242 15.88 19.36 -11.15
CA CYS A 242 14.72 18.95 -10.40
C CYS A 242 14.84 19.45 -8.95
N ILE A 243 13.72 19.65 -8.29
CA ILE A 243 13.65 20.06 -6.89
C ILE A 243 12.99 18.97 -6.05
N GLN A 244 13.41 18.81 -4.81
CA GLN A 244 12.75 17.93 -3.85
C GLN A 244 11.31 18.42 -3.62
N GLY A 245 10.36 17.49 -3.64
CA GLY A 245 8.92 17.81 -3.60
C GLY A 245 8.32 18.27 -4.93
N GLY A 246 9.12 18.37 -6.00
CA GLY A 246 8.67 18.72 -7.33
C GLY A 246 8.10 17.53 -8.11
N THR A 247 7.53 17.83 -9.27
CA THR A 247 7.04 16.85 -10.22
C THR A 247 7.78 16.98 -11.54
N THR A 248 8.29 15.88 -12.06
CA THR A 248 9.05 15.86 -13.31
C THR A 248 8.44 14.85 -14.29
N ALA A 249 8.33 15.22 -15.55
CA ALA A 249 7.91 14.33 -16.62
C ALA A 249 9.09 13.95 -17.50
N ILE A 250 9.19 12.66 -17.85
CA ILE A 250 10.18 12.10 -18.78
C ILE A 250 9.43 11.51 -19.98
N PRO A 251 8.91 12.33 -20.91
CA PRO A 251 8.17 11.85 -22.07
C PRO A 251 9.12 11.25 -23.12
N GLY A 252 8.61 10.31 -23.90
CA GLY A 252 9.34 9.76 -25.03
C GLY A 252 8.70 8.51 -25.63
N ALA A 253 9.03 8.21 -26.89
CA ALA A 253 8.63 7.00 -27.58
C ALA A 253 9.38 5.77 -27.04
N PHE A 254 9.08 4.60 -27.61
CA PHE A 254 9.80 3.37 -27.28
C PHE A 254 11.29 3.48 -27.63
N GLY A 255 12.14 2.90 -26.78
CA GLY A 255 13.58 2.86 -26.99
C GLY A 255 14.31 4.17 -26.70
N CYS A 256 13.64 5.21 -26.17
CA CYS A 256 14.30 6.48 -25.85
C CYS A 256 15.02 6.49 -24.48
N GLY A 257 15.08 5.35 -23.78
CA GLY A 257 15.81 5.20 -22.53
C GLY A 257 15.07 5.64 -21.27
N LYS A 258 13.74 5.74 -21.28
CA LYS A 258 12.94 6.12 -20.07
C LYS A 258 13.23 5.22 -18.89
N THR A 259 13.15 3.90 -19.08
CA THR A 259 13.40 2.90 -18.03
C THR A 259 14.82 3.02 -17.48
N VAL A 260 15.82 3.19 -18.35
CA VAL A 260 17.21 3.39 -17.93
C VAL A 260 17.40 4.64 -17.09
N ILE A 261 16.71 5.75 -17.43
CA ILE A 261 16.73 6.98 -16.65
C ILE A 261 16.09 6.73 -15.27
N SER A 262 14.95 6.01 -15.20
CA SER A 262 14.28 5.67 -13.95
C SER A 262 15.16 4.81 -13.04
N GLN A 263 15.85 3.82 -13.59
CA GLN A 263 16.80 2.98 -12.85
C GLN A 263 18.02 3.81 -12.36
N ALA A 264 18.54 4.70 -13.21
CA ALA A 264 19.63 5.59 -12.83
C ALA A 264 19.25 6.55 -11.70
N LEU A 265 18.01 7.10 -11.73
CA LEU A 265 17.46 7.89 -10.63
C LEU A 265 17.40 7.08 -9.33
N SER A 266 16.93 5.85 -9.40
CA SER A 266 16.85 4.95 -8.24
C SER A 266 18.23 4.64 -7.65
N LYS A 267 19.25 4.54 -8.50
CA LYS A 267 20.62 4.24 -8.07
C LYS A 267 21.37 5.45 -7.51
N TYR A 268 21.27 6.60 -8.18
CA TYR A 268 22.18 7.72 -7.96
C TYR A 268 21.54 8.93 -7.28
N SER A 269 20.20 8.95 -7.12
CA SER A 269 19.54 10.09 -6.49
C SER A 269 19.89 10.24 -5.03
N ASN A 270 19.85 11.48 -4.56
CA ASN A 270 20.03 11.82 -3.15
C ASN A 270 18.77 11.59 -2.28
N SER A 271 17.82 10.78 -2.78
CA SER A 271 16.63 10.38 -2.03
C SER A 271 16.97 9.34 -0.98
N ASP A 272 16.34 9.41 0.18
CA ASP A 272 16.49 8.40 1.25
C ASP A 272 15.74 7.12 0.92
N ILE A 273 14.52 7.23 0.39
CA ILE A 273 13.63 6.13 0.06
C ILE A 273 13.15 6.25 -1.38
N ILE A 274 12.93 5.13 -2.02
CA ILE A 274 12.46 5.04 -3.40
C ILE A 274 11.21 4.18 -3.45
N MET A 275 10.17 4.71 -4.06
CA MET A 275 8.98 3.95 -4.41
C MET A 275 8.89 3.88 -5.93
N TYR A 276 9.14 2.72 -6.50
CA TYR A 276 9.01 2.49 -7.94
C TYR A 276 7.63 1.89 -8.24
N VAL A 277 6.89 2.53 -9.12
CA VAL A 277 5.55 2.09 -9.50
C VAL A 277 5.50 1.83 -10.99
N GLY A 278 5.46 0.55 -11.36
CA GLY A 278 5.14 0.13 -12.72
C GLY A 278 3.62 0.17 -12.93
N CYS A 279 3.14 1.22 -13.59
CA CYS A 279 1.71 1.45 -13.80
C CYS A 279 1.30 1.07 -15.22
N GLY A 280 0.89 -0.19 -15.41
CA GLY A 280 0.53 -0.71 -16.73
C GLY A 280 1.73 -0.89 -17.65
N GLU A 281 2.88 -1.19 -17.09
CA GLU A 281 4.12 -1.43 -17.83
C GLU A 281 4.07 -2.76 -18.57
N ARG A 282 4.93 -2.93 -19.56
CA ARG A 282 5.02 -4.20 -20.29
C ARG A 282 5.58 -5.28 -19.36
N GLY A 283 5.06 -6.50 -19.47
CA GLY A 283 5.49 -7.61 -18.65
C GLY A 283 6.99 -7.89 -18.73
N ASN A 284 7.59 -7.78 -19.93
CA ASN A 284 9.04 -7.95 -20.13
C ASN A 284 9.87 -6.83 -19.49
N GLU A 285 9.45 -5.56 -19.62
CA GLU A 285 10.12 -4.42 -18.99
C GLU A 285 10.01 -4.50 -17.46
N MET A 286 8.87 -4.91 -16.95
CA MET A 286 8.69 -5.12 -15.51
C MET A 286 9.54 -6.29 -15.00
N ALA A 287 9.61 -7.39 -15.75
CA ALA A 287 10.47 -8.54 -15.40
C ALA A 287 11.93 -8.13 -15.31
N GLU A 288 12.43 -7.34 -16.29
CA GLU A 288 13.77 -6.78 -16.30
C GLU A 288 14.04 -5.92 -15.06
N VAL A 289 13.10 -5.03 -14.69
CA VAL A 289 13.21 -4.23 -13.47
C VAL A 289 13.26 -5.11 -12.22
N LEU A 290 12.42 -6.13 -12.11
CA LEU A 290 12.38 -7.03 -10.96
C LEU A 290 13.63 -7.91 -10.84
N GLU A 291 14.29 -8.20 -11.95
CA GLU A 291 15.55 -8.95 -12.00
C GLU A 291 16.75 -8.06 -11.70
N GLU A 292 16.82 -6.87 -12.30
CA GLU A 292 17.97 -5.98 -12.18
C GLU A 292 18.03 -5.20 -10.85
N PHE A 293 16.89 -4.75 -10.31
CA PHE A 293 16.87 -3.92 -9.09
C PHE A 293 17.53 -4.59 -7.87
N PRO A 294 17.33 -5.89 -7.60
CA PRO A 294 18.03 -6.57 -6.51
C PRO A 294 19.55 -6.63 -6.67
N GLU A 295 20.04 -6.59 -7.91
CA GLU A 295 21.47 -6.64 -8.22
C GLU A 295 22.14 -5.26 -8.14
N LEU A 296 21.36 -4.19 -8.20
CA LEU A 296 21.88 -2.83 -8.11
C LEU A 296 22.38 -2.54 -6.70
N THR A 297 23.59 -1.99 -6.62
CA THR A 297 24.21 -1.59 -5.36
C THR A 297 24.53 -0.09 -5.34
N LEU A 298 24.52 0.48 -4.16
CA LEU A 298 25.04 1.82 -3.89
C LEU A 298 26.14 1.74 -2.84
N VAL A 299 27.10 2.67 -2.90
CA VAL A 299 28.14 2.80 -1.88
C VAL A 299 27.72 3.84 -0.86
N ARG A 300 27.53 3.41 0.40
CA ARG A 300 27.30 4.30 1.54
C ARG A 300 28.30 3.96 2.63
N ASP A 301 28.98 4.97 3.16
CA ASP A 301 30.01 4.82 4.20
C ASP A 301 31.13 3.80 3.82
N GLY A 302 31.49 3.75 2.53
CA GLY A 302 32.52 2.85 2.00
C GLY A 302 32.09 1.37 1.89
N LYS A 303 30.82 1.05 2.10
CA LYS A 303 30.27 -0.31 1.95
C LYS A 303 29.23 -0.34 0.84
N GLU A 304 29.29 -1.37 0.02
CA GLU A 304 28.25 -1.65 -0.96
C GLU A 304 26.99 -2.18 -0.24
N GLN A 305 25.86 -1.58 -0.59
CA GLN A 305 24.55 -1.94 -0.06
C GLN A 305 23.56 -2.14 -1.22
N PRO A 306 22.71 -3.20 -1.20
CA PRO A 306 21.67 -3.36 -2.21
C PRO A 306 20.68 -2.19 -2.17
N ILE A 307 20.32 -1.67 -3.35
CA ILE A 307 19.34 -0.57 -3.49
C ILE A 307 17.98 -0.98 -2.96
N MET A 308 17.60 -2.25 -3.08
CA MET A 308 16.34 -2.77 -2.57
C MET A 308 16.09 -2.45 -1.10
N ARG A 309 17.15 -2.28 -0.28
CA ARG A 309 17.01 -1.90 1.14
C ARG A 309 16.35 -0.55 1.37
N ARG A 310 16.36 0.33 0.38
CA ARG A 310 15.65 1.62 0.41
C ARG A 310 14.52 1.72 -0.60
N THR A 311 14.21 0.61 -1.28
CA THR A 311 13.26 0.62 -2.39
C THR A 311 12.08 -0.30 -2.09
N THR A 312 10.90 0.15 -2.48
CA THR A 312 9.68 -0.66 -2.56
C THR A 312 9.19 -0.64 -4.01
N LEU A 313 8.84 -1.80 -4.54
CA LEU A 313 8.33 -1.92 -5.91
C LEU A 313 6.83 -2.20 -5.87
N VAL A 314 6.08 -1.50 -6.71
CA VAL A 314 4.67 -1.80 -7.00
C VAL A 314 4.59 -2.24 -8.46
N ALA A 315 4.32 -3.51 -8.69
CA ALA A 315 4.32 -4.11 -10.01
C ALA A 315 2.90 -4.29 -10.55
N ASN A 316 2.53 -3.50 -11.55
CA ASN A 316 1.29 -3.67 -12.29
C ASN A 316 1.58 -3.66 -13.79
N THR A 317 1.26 -4.76 -14.47
CA THR A 317 1.52 -4.92 -15.90
C THR A 317 0.32 -4.53 -16.76
N SER A 318 0.57 -4.32 -18.06
CA SER A 318 -0.45 -3.84 -19.00
C SER A 318 -1.60 -4.81 -19.26
N ASN A 319 -1.43 -6.08 -18.94
CA ASN A 319 -2.46 -7.12 -19.05
C ASN A 319 -3.36 -7.25 -17.81
N MET A 320 -3.02 -6.55 -16.73
CA MET A 320 -3.87 -6.50 -15.53
C MET A 320 -5.06 -5.55 -15.74
N PRO A 321 -6.15 -5.68 -14.96
CA PRO A 321 -7.32 -4.81 -15.06
C PRO A 321 -6.98 -3.32 -14.91
N VAL A 322 -7.71 -2.46 -15.65
CA VAL A 322 -7.46 -1.01 -15.67
C VAL A 322 -7.61 -0.38 -14.28
N ALA A 323 -8.57 -0.86 -13.50
CA ALA A 323 -8.76 -0.40 -12.13
C ALA A 323 -7.54 -0.63 -11.23
N ALA A 324 -6.92 -1.79 -11.32
CA ALA A 324 -5.70 -2.12 -10.59
C ALA A 324 -4.52 -1.22 -11.01
N ARG A 325 -4.47 -0.84 -12.30
CA ARG A 325 -3.49 0.14 -12.80
C ARG A 325 -3.66 1.51 -12.15
N GLU A 326 -4.87 2.02 -12.11
CA GLU A 326 -5.17 3.30 -11.47
C GLU A 326 -4.84 3.24 -9.97
N ALA A 327 -5.27 2.17 -9.29
CA ALA A 327 -5.02 1.97 -7.87
C ALA A 327 -3.52 1.96 -7.54
N SER A 328 -2.66 1.41 -8.41
CA SER A 328 -1.22 1.32 -8.18
C SER A 328 -0.55 2.69 -7.97
N ILE A 329 -1.07 3.75 -8.61
CA ILE A 329 -0.56 5.12 -8.43
C ILE A 329 -0.82 5.58 -6.99
N TYR A 330 -2.05 5.44 -6.52
CA TYR A 330 -2.43 5.85 -5.15
C TYR A 330 -1.75 4.98 -4.10
N THR A 331 -1.68 3.67 -4.35
CA THR A 331 -0.97 2.71 -3.50
C THR A 331 0.52 3.05 -3.37
N GLY A 332 1.15 3.53 -4.43
CA GLY A 332 2.56 3.94 -4.39
C GLY A 332 2.78 5.29 -3.69
N ILE A 333 1.92 6.29 -3.92
CA ILE A 333 2.08 7.62 -3.32
C ILE A 333 1.83 7.62 -1.81
N THR A 334 0.91 6.80 -1.32
CA THR A 334 0.54 6.82 0.10
C THR A 334 1.69 6.41 1.03
N PRO A 335 2.46 5.33 0.79
CA PRO A 335 3.65 5.02 1.58
C PRO A 335 4.74 6.09 1.50
N VAL A 336 4.93 6.73 0.32
CA VAL A 336 5.88 7.85 0.19
C VAL A 336 5.52 8.99 1.14
N SER A 337 4.24 9.37 1.19
CA SER A 337 3.78 10.43 2.10
C SER A 337 3.86 10.05 3.58
N TYR A 338 3.91 8.76 3.91
CA TYR A 338 4.13 8.28 5.27
C TYR A 338 5.61 8.37 5.69
N THR A 339 6.53 8.08 4.79
CA THR A 339 7.96 8.00 5.10
C THR A 339 8.68 9.36 5.10
N HIS A 340 8.08 10.39 4.53
CA HIS A 340 8.67 11.72 4.34
C HIS A 340 7.99 12.85 5.12
N LEU A 341 7.11 12.53 6.03
CA LEU A 341 6.44 13.53 6.89
C LEU A 341 7.10 13.66 8.23
#